data_4220326660554d6c50730731577de59c
#
_entry.id   4220326660554d6c50730731577de59c
#
_cell.length_a   1.000
_cell.length_b   1.000
_cell.length_c   1.000
_cell.angle_alpha   90.00
_cell.angle_beta   90.00
_cell.angle_gamma   90.00
#
_symmetry.space_group_name_H-M   'P 1'
#
loop_
_entity.id
_entity.type
_entity.pdbx_description
1 polymer ?
#
loop_
_entity_poly.entity_id
_entity_poly.type
_entity_poly.pdbx_seq_one_letter_code
_entity_poly.pdbx_strand_id
1 'polypeptide(L)'
;MDKLTYSGTLTNLHGIPQGAIEFIEGDIVDPEVARKATSNIDVVFHLAAESHVDRSIDSSRVFVETNVLGTQSLLEASFKNRVKTFVHVSTDEVYGSINEGSWTEEFPLLPNSPYSASKASSDLVALSYFRTHSMDVRVTRCSNNYGPNQFPEKVIPLFVTNLIDGKKVPLYGNGKNIRDWLHVSDHCVGIYLALKNGRPGEIYNIGGGRELDNLELTRTILKEFNLGQESIQFVEDRKGHDLRYSLDISKAQRELGYKPHIDFESGLKSTIKWYQENESWWRPLKEGLTK
;
A
#
# COMPACT_ATOMS: atom_id res chain seq x y z
N MET A 1 11.66 -5.94 10.14
CA MET A 1 10.84 -5.93 11.36
C MET A 1 9.37 -5.94 10.97
N ASP A 2 8.55 -6.71 11.67
CA ASP A 2 7.09 -6.78 11.49
C ASP A 2 6.46 -7.23 12.81
N LYS A 3 5.25 -6.76 13.10
CA LYS A 3 4.49 -7.11 14.31
C LYS A 3 3.72 -8.43 14.15
N LEU A 4 3.63 -8.96 12.91
CA LEU A 4 2.86 -10.14 12.55
C LEU A 4 1.41 -10.10 13.04
N THR A 5 0.73 -8.99 12.74
CA THR A 5 -0.71 -8.88 12.96
C THR A 5 -1.48 -9.79 12.01
N TYR A 6 -2.80 -9.65 11.91
CA TYR A 6 -3.67 -10.52 11.13
C TYR A 6 -3.26 -10.72 9.65
N SER A 7 -2.59 -9.74 9.05
CA SER A 7 -2.13 -9.79 7.65
C SER A 7 -0.63 -10.10 7.51
N GLY A 8 0.11 -10.12 8.60
CA GLY A 8 1.55 -10.44 8.63
C GLY A 8 1.80 -11.94 8.60
N THR A 9 2.68 -12.40 7.70
CA THR A 9 3.07 -13.81 7.64
C THR A 9 4.52 -13.99 7.21
N LEU A 10 5.26 -14.84 7.92
CA LEU A 10 6.63 -15.19 7.58
C LEU A 10 6.73 -16.01 6.29
N THR A 11 5.62 -16.57 5.81
CA THR A 11 5.60 -17.31 4.54
C THR A 11 5.94 -16.43 3.35
N ASN A 12 5.76 -15.10 3.45
CA ASN A 12 6.18 -14.13 2.44
C ASN A 12 7.70 -14.04 2.27
N LEU A 13 8.47 -14.55 3.24
CA LEU A 13 9.93 -14.58 3.21
C LEU A 13 10.48 -15.88 2.63
N HIS A 14 9.63 -16.84 2.27
CA HIS A 14 10.06 -18.08 1.64
C HIS A 14 10.79 -17.78 0.32
N GLY A 15 11.90 -18.50 0.09
CA GLY A 15 12.72 -18.31 -1.11
C GLY A 15 13.83 -17.26 -0.96
N ILE A 16 13.85 -16.50 0.15
CA ILE A 16 14.98 -15.61 0.44
C ILE A 16 16.12 -16.45 0.99
N PRO A 17 17.38 -16.26 0.50
CA PRO A 17 18.53 -17.02 0.98
C PRO A 17 18.73 -16.92 2.49
N GLN A 18 19.09 -18.02 3.12
CA GLN A 18 19.39 -18.06 4.56
C GLN A 18 20.51 -17.06 4.89
N GLY A 19 20.32 -16.26 5.93
CA GLY A 19 21.29 -15.24 6.36
C GLY A 19 21.21 -13.90 5.60
N ALA A 20 20.37 -13.80 4.55
CA ALA A 20 20.14 -12.53 3.86
C ALA A 20 19.22 -11.58 4.62
N ILE A 21 18.46 -12.09 5.60
CA ILE A 21 17.54 -11.32 6.43
C ILE A 21 17.75 -11.68 7.89
N GLU A 22 17.78 -10.66 8.74
CA GLU A 22 17.52 -10.76 10.17
C GLU A 22 16.08 -10.32 10.43
N PHE A 23 15.23 -11.22 10.89
CA PHE A 23 13.84 -10.89 11.21
C PHE A 23 13.73 -10.46 12.67
N ILE A 24 13.10 -9.29 12.89
CA ILE A 24 12.77 -8.79 14.22
C ILE A 24 11.23 -8.76 14.32
N GLU A 25 10.66 -9.61 15.19
CA GLU A 25 9.26 -9.49 15.55
C GLU A 25 9.10 -8.36 16.58
N GLY A 26 8.26 -7.38 16.26
CA GLY A 26 8.05 -6.24 17.14
C GLY A 26 7.20 -5.13 16.56
N ASP A 27 6.66 -4.32 17.47
CA ASP A 27 5.80 -3.18 17.15
C ASP A 27 6.64 -1.91 16.98
N ILE A 28 6.40 -1.16 15.91
CA ILE A 28 7.05 0.14 15.68
C ILE A 28 6.65 1.20 16.72
N VAL A 29 5.53 1.00 17.42
CA VAL A 29 5.08 1.87 18.50
C VAL A 29 5.99 1.76 19.73
N ASP A 30 6.64 0.59 19.93
CA ASP A 30 7.57 0.37 21.03
C ASP A 30 8.92 1.06 20.76
N PRO A 31 9.33 2.08 21.55
CA PRO A 31 10.57 2.81 21.32
C PRO A 31 11.83 1.95 21.43
N GLU A 32 11.84 0.92 22.30
CA GLU A 32 12.99 0.05 22.47
C GLU A 32 13.14 -0.92 21.28
N VAL A 33 12.02 -1.44 20.78
CA VAL A 33 12.01 -2.25 19.56
C VAL A 33 12.47 -1.42 18.36
N ALA A 34 11.90 -0.21 18.18
CA ALA A 34 12.30 0.72 17.12
C ALA A 34 13.80 1.06 17.20
N ARG A 35 14.32 1.34 18.43
CA ARG A 35 15.74 1.63 18.67
C ARG A 35 16.63 0.43 18.31
N LYS A 36 16.25 -0.77 18.68
CA LYS A 36 16.99 -2.00 18.34
C LYS A 36 16.99 -2.23 16.82
N ALA A 37 15.84 -2.11 16.17
CA ALA A 37 15.68 -2.38 14.75
C ALA A 37 16.45 -1.38 13.86
N THR A 38 16.69 -0.16 14.34
CA THR A 38 17.41 0.88 13.60
C THR A 38 18.89 1.00 13.98
N SER A 39 19.39 0.13 14.90
CA SER A 39 20.79 0.15 15.33
C SER A 39 21.72 -0.39 14.23
N ASN A 40 22.76 0.38 13.88
CA ASN A 40 23.72 0.07 12.82
C ASN A 40 23.09 -0.13 11.43
N ILE A 41 21.98 0.57 11.16
CA ILE A 41 21.27 0.55 9.88
C ILE A 41 21.57 1.82 9.11
N ASP A 42 21.86 1.70 7.82
CA ASP A 42 22.09 2.84 6.95
C ASP A 42 20.78 3.44 6.40
N VAL A 43 19.81 2.58 6.09
CA VAL A 43 18.55 2.98 5.41
C VAL A 43 17.38 2.30 6.10
N VAL A 44 16.31 3.08 6.30
CA VAL A 44 15.00 2.57 6.70
C VAL A 44 14.01 2.72 5.55
N PHE A 45 13.38 1.63 5.14
CA PHE A 45 12.16 1.64 4.35
C PHE A 45 10.99 1.38 5.28
N HIS A 46 10.18 2.41 5.51
CA HIS A 46 9.04 2.33 6.41
C HIS A 46 7.74 2.04 5.65
N LEU A 47 7.36 0.75 5.62
CA LEU A 47 6.13 0.27 5.00
C LEU A 47 5.09 -0.20 6.04
N ALA A 48 5.49 -0.30 7.32
CA ALA A 48 4.60 -0.78 8.37
C ALA A 48 3.43 0.19 8.57
N ALA A 49 2.20 -0.32 8.48
CA ALA A 49 0.99 0.46 8.67
C ALA A 49 -0.23 -0.46 8.85
N GLU A 50 -1.25 0.04 9.54
CA GLU A 50 -2.62 -0.44 9.36
C GLU A 50 -3.16 0.16 8.06
N SER A 51 -3.77 -0.66 7.18
CA SER A 51 -4.06 -0.26 5.79
C SER A 51 -5.46 -0.57 5.27
N HIS A 52 -6.36 -1.12 6.10
CA HIS A 52 -7.70 -1.48 5.66
C HIS A 52 -8.72 -0.39 5.99
N VAL A 53 -9.22 0.30 4.95
CA VAL A 53 -10.10 1.47 5.11
C VAL A 53 -11.35 1.13 5.93
N ASP A 54 -12.07 0.02 5.63
CA ASP A 54 -13.31 -0.34 6.35
C ASP A 54 -13.04 -0.55 7.84
N ARG A 55 -11.96 -1.24 8.20
CA ARG A 55 -11.54 -1.39 9.62
C ARG A 55 -11.24 -0.04 10.27
N SER A 56 -10.73 0.95 9.52
CA SER A 56 -10.48 2.28 10.07
C SER A 56 -11.75 3.05 10.38
N ILE A 57 -12.84 2.79 9.63
CA ILE A 57 -14.16 3.38 9.87
C ILE A 57 -14.79 2.81 11.14
N ASP A 58 -14.61 1.50 11.36
CA ASP A 58 -15.13 0.81 12.54
C ASP A 58 -14.32 1.11 13.80
N SER A 59 -12.99 1.20 13.69
CA SER A 59 -12.07 1.45 14.80
C SER A 59 -10.83 2.20 14.35
N SER A 60 -10.84 3.51 14.48
CA SER A 60 -9.75 4.39 14.02
C SER A 60 -8.52 4.41 14.92
N ARG A 61 -8.67 4.04 16.21
CA ARG A 61 -7.60 4.19 17.22
C ARG A 61 -6.32 3.47 16.81
N VAL A 62 -6.40 2.21 16.41
CA VAL A 62 -5.23 1.41 16.03
C VAL A 62 -4.48 2.03 14.83
N PHE A 63 -5.19 2.71 13.93
CA PHE A 63 -4.58 3.41 12.79
C PHE A 63 -3.77 4.63 13.25
N VAL A 64 -4.25 5.38 14.23
CA VAL A 64 -3.50 6.50 14.81
C VAL A 64 -2.30 5.98 15.60
N GLU A 65 -2.47 4.95 16.41
CA GLU A 65 -1.38 4.34 17.17
C GLU A 65 -0.29 3.81 16.24
N THR A 66 -0.63 2.99 15.24
CA THR A 66 0.37 2.39 14.33
C THR A 66 0.91 3.41 13.35
N ASN A 67 0.04 4.10 12.60
CA ASN A 67 0.49 4.92 11.46
C ASN A 67 1.09 6.26 11.89
N VAL A 68 0.63 6.85 13.00
CA VAL A 68 1.15 8.14 13.45
C VAL A 68 2.20 7.98 14.55
N LEU A 69 1.82 7.38 15.68
CA LEU A 69 2.73 7.20 16.80
C LEU A 69 3.87 6.23 16.46
N GLY A 70 3.57 5.12 15.76
CA GLY A 70 4.59 4.18 15.31
C GLY A 70 5.59 4.82 14.33
N THR A 71 5.11 5.65 13.39
CA THR A 71 5.99 6.41 12.49
C THR A 71 6.87 7.37 13.26
N GLN A 72 6.31 8.10 14.23
CA GLN A 72 7.08 9.02 15.08
C GLN A 72 8.15 8.28 15.90
N SER A 73 7.80 7.15 16.52
CA SER A 73 8.73 6.33 17.29
C SER A 73 9.90 5.83 16.42
N LEU A 74 9.60 5.34 15.21
CA LEU A 74 10.61 4.85 14.28
C LEU A 74 11.51 5.98 13.75
N LEU A 75 10.97 7.17 13.48
CA LEU A 75 11.73 8.35 13.07
C LEU A 75 12.68 8.82 14.18
N GLU A 76 12.19 8.88 15.43
CA GLU A 76 13.00 9.29 16.58
C GLU A 76 14.15 8.30 16.81
N ALA A 77 13.88 7.00 16.75
CA ALA A 77 14.89 5.95 16.88
C ALA A 77 15.92 6.04 15.73
N SER A 78 15.46 6.24 14.49
CA SER A 78 16.32 6.40 13.31
C SER A 78 17.21 7.63 13.42
N PHE A 79 16.68 8.75 13.88
CA PHE A 79 17.43 9.98 14.10
C PHE A 79 18.51 9.79 15.17
N LYS A 80 18.17 9.21 16.33
CA LYS A 80 19.13 8.91 17.42
C LYS A 80 20.23 7.94 17.01
N ASN A 81 19.91 6.96 16.18
CA ASN A 81 20.84 5.97 15.64
C ASN A 81 21.59 6.45 14.38
N ARG A 82 21.35 7.68 13.94
CA ARG A 82 22.01 8.32 12.77
C ARG A 82 21.81 7.52 11.48
N VAL A 83 20.60 6.99 11.27
CA VAL A 83 20.19 6.41 9.97
C VAL A 83 20.42 7.44 8.88
N LYS A 84 21.06 7.06 7.78
CA LYS A 84 21.44 7.98 6.70
C LYS A 84 20.24 8.45 5.89
N THR A 85 19.31 7.54 5.57
CA THR A 85 18.12 7.84 4.76
C THR A 85 16.90 7.11 5.29
N PHE A 86 15.79 7.81 5.39
CA PHE A 86 14.48 7.27 5.78
C PHE A 86 13.49 7.44 4.63
N VAL A 87 13.05 6.34 4.03
CA VAL A 87 12.04 6.35 2.97
C VAL A 87 10.69 5.96 3.57
N HIS A 88 9.78 6.93 3.65
CA HIS A 88 8.42 6.74 4.16
C HIS A 88 7.48 6.39 3.02
N VAL A 89 6.83 5.23 3.11
CA VAL A 89 5.85 4.77 2.11
C VAL A 89 4.45 5.18 2.55
N SER A 90 3.82 6.05 1.75
CA SER A 90 2.48 6.58 1.94
C SER A 90 1.54 6.16 0.80
N THR A 91 0.43 6.83 0.65
CA THR A 91 -0.67 6.50 -0.28
C THR A 91 -1.20 7.77 -0.96
N ASP A 92 -1.78 7.62 -2.14
CA ASP A 92 -2.52 8.67 -2.85
C ASP A 92 -3.82 9.07 -2.12
N GLU A 93 -4.38 8.20 -1.29
CA GLU A 93 -5.58 8.48 -0.50
C GLU A 93 -5.44 9.70 0.43
N VAL A 94 -4.21 10.14 0.72
CA VAL A 94 -3.96 11.35 1.52
C VAL A 94 -4.44 12.63 0.84
N TYR A 95 -4.60 12.62 -0.49
CA TYR A 95 -5.10 13.76 -1.26
C TYR A 95 -6.63 13.88 -1.25
N GLY A 96 -7.35 12.81 -0.90
CA GLY A 96 -8.82 12.75 -0.96
C GLY A 96 -9.33 12.28 -2.33
N SER A 97 -10.36 12.93 -2.88
CA SER A 97 -10.94 12.59 -4.18
C SER A 97 -10.72 13.69 -5.21
N ILE A 98 -10.47 13.33 -6.48
CA ILE A 98 -10.29 14.28 -7.58
C ILE A 98 -11.22 13.92 -8.74
N ASN A 99 -12.00 14.89 -9.23
CA ASN A 99 -12.94 14.66 -10.34
C ASN A 99 -12.25 14.73 -11.70
N GLU A 100 -11.34 15.69 -11.88
CA GLU A 100 -10.63 15.96 -13.14
C GLU A 100 -9.14 16.20 -12.87
N GLY A 101 -8.29 15.89 -13.85
CA GLY A 101 -6.83 16.02 -13.73
C GLY A 101 -6.20 14.93 -12.86
N SER A 102 -5.01 15.20 -12.35
CA SER A 102 -4.24 14.29 -11.48
C SER A 102 -3.49 15.09 -10.43
N TRP A 103 -3.32 14.51 -9.23
CA TRP A 103 -2.56 15.19 -8.17
C TRP A 103 -1.07 15.20 -8.45
N THR A 104 -0.49 16.39 -8.38
CA THR A 104 0.94 16.56 -8.16
C THR A 104 1.24 16.52 -6.65
N GLU A 105 2.52 16.43 -6.30
CA GLU A 105 2.96 16.38 -4.90
C GLU A 105 2.70 17.68 -4.11
N GLU A 106 2.35 18.76 -4.82
CA GLU A 106 2.05 20.09 -4.25
C GLU A 106 0.59 20.25 -3.78
N PHE A 107 -0.28 19.32 -4.16
CA PHE A 107 -1.68 19.37 -3.74
C PHE A 107 -1.83 19.24 -2.22
N PRO A 108 -2.80 19.93 -1.62
CA PRO A 108 -3.09 19.82 -0.20
C PRO A 108 -3.57 18.43 0.17
N LEU A 109 -3.33 18.01 1.41
CA LEU A 109 -3.83 16.76 1.96
C LEU A 109 -5.26 16.96 2.44
N LEU A 110 -6.21 16.24 1.84
CA LEU A 110 -7.65 16.32 2.13
C LEU A 110 -8.27 14.91 2.29
N PRO A 111 -7.74 14.09 3.21
CA PRO A 111 -8.15 12.70 3.37
C PRO A 111 -9.61 12.57 3.84
N ASN A 112 -10.34 11.57 3.30
CA ASN A 112 -11.76 11.35 3.61
C ASN A 112 -12.03 10.15 4.53
N SER A 113 -11.00 9.36 4.88
CA SER A 113 -11.14 8.23 5.80
C SER A 113 -10.19 8.34 6.99
N PRO A 114 -10.47 7.67 8.14
CA PRO A 114 -9.52 7.64 9.25
C PRO A 114 -8.17 7.01 8.88
N TYR A 115 -8.14 6.01 8.00
CA TYR A 115 -6.90 5.46 7.44
C TYR A 115 -6.11 6.53 6.71
N SER A 116 -6.71 7.16 5.69
CA SER A 116 -6.01 8.17 4.89
C SER A 116 -5.59 9.39 5.72
N ALA A 117 -6.41 9.80 6.72
CA ALA A 117 -6.04 10.84 7.67
C ALA A 117 -4.82 10.46 8.53
N SER A 118 -4.74 9.20 8.99
CA SER A 118 -3.58 8.71 9.73
C SER A 118 -2.32 8.67 8.86
N LYS A 119 -2.43 8.32 7.58
CA LYS A 119 -1.31 8.34 6.62
C LYS A 119 -0.87 9.77 6.29
N ALA A 120 -1.81 10.70 6.08
CA ALA A 120 -1.51 12.12 5.90
C ALA A 120 -0.77 12.70 7.13
N SER A 121 -1.21 12.33 8.33
CA SER A 121 -0.55 12.74 9.57
C SER A 121 0.87 12.17 9.66
N SER A 122 1.10 10.91 9.27
CA SER A 122 2.44 10.31 9.26
C SER A 122 3.37 10.97 8.25
N ASP A 123 2.87 11.39 7.07
CA ASP A 123 3.63 12.20 6.09
C ASP A 123 4.13 13.50 6.71
N LEU A 124 3.22 14.23 7.40
CA LEU A 124 3.55 15.49 8.06
C LEU A 124 4.57 15.31 9.18
N VAL A 125 4.45 14.25 9.98
CA VAL A 125 5.43 13.88 11.01
C VAL A 125 6.78 13.56 10.35
N ALA A 126 6.82 12.76 9.31
CA ALA A 126 8.04 12.39 8.61
C ALA A 126 8.77 13.63 8.03
N LEU A 127 8.04 14.48 7.32
CA LEU A 127 8.59 15.72 6.76
C LEU A 127 9.04 16.74 7.84
N SER A 128 8.45 16.70 9.04
CA SER A 128 8.89 17.55 10.15
C SER A 128 10.31 17.21 10.61
N TYR A 129 10.70 15.93 10.58
CA TYR A 129 12.07 15.51 10.92
C TYR A 129 13.11 16.05 9.93
N PHE A 130 12.78 16.10 8.64
CA PHE A 130 13.63 16.80 7.67
C PHE A 130 13.75 18.29 8.00
N ARG A 131 12.61 18.99 8.20
CA ARG A 131 12.62 20.45 8.42
C ARG A 131 13.28 20.86 9.73
N THR A 132 13.11 20.07 10.80
CA THR A 132 13.59 20.40 12.14
C THR A 132 15.01 19.88 12.40
N HIS A 133 15.32 18.69 11.91
CA HIS A 133 16.57 17.99 12.25
C HIS A 133 17.49 17.77 11.04
N SER A 134 17.11 18.22 9.85
CA SER A 134 17.83 17.96 8.59
C SER A 134 18.08 16.47 8.32
N MET A 135 17.20 15.61 8.84
CA MET A 135 17.24 14.17 8.57
C MET A 135 16.84 13.92 7.11
N ASP A 136 17.58 13.07 6.38
CA ASP A 136 17.21 12.69 5.02
C ASP A 136 15.97 11.81 5.04
N VAL A 137 14.82 12.44 4.96
CA VAL A 137 13.50 11.81 4.85
C VAL A 137 12.97 12.01 3.45
N ARG A 138 12.49 10.93 2.83
CA ARG A 138 11.84 10.95 1.50
C ARG A 138 10.51 10.25 1.61
N VAL A 139 9.46 10.81 0.99
CA VAL A 139 8.11 10.27 1.05
C VAL A 139 7.73 9.76 -0.34
N THR A 140 7.14 8.57 -0.42
CA THR A 140 6.49 8.09 -1.65
C THR A 140 4.99 7.94 -1.41
N ARG A 141 4.16 8.43 -2.35
CA ARG A 141 2.71 8.25 -2.33
C ARG A 141 2.33 7.38 -3.51
N CYS A 142 1.83 6.18 -3.24
CA CYS A 142 1.53 5.23 -4.29
C CYS A 142 0.03 5.10 -4.57
N SER A 143 -0.29 4.74 -5.81
CA SER A 143 -1.63 4.32 -6.20
C SER A 143 -1.95 2.88 -5.76
N ASN A 144 -3.14 2.37 -6.11
CA ASN A 144 -3.62 1.06 -5.66
C ASN A 144 -2.72 -0.08 -6.15
N ASN A 145 -2.08 -0.76 -5.23
CA ASN A 145 -1.21 -1.89 -5.53
C ASN A 145 -1.97 -3.18 -5.80
N TYR A 146 -1.43 -4.01 -6.69
CA TYR A 146 -1.85 -5.39 -6.90
C TYR A 146 -0.65 -6.27 -7.24
N GLY A 147 -0.80 -7.58 -7.06
CA GLY A 147 0.26 -8.55 -7.38
C GLY A 147 0.25 -9.76 -6.46
N PRO A 148 1.27 -10.61 -6.56
CA PRO A 148 1.49 -11.75 -5.67
C PRO A 148 1.58 -11.33 -4.20
N ASN A 149 1.22 -12.26 -3.29
CA ASN A 149 1.31 -12.08 -1.83
C ASN A 149 0.46 -10.94 -1.24
N GLN A 150 -0.44 -10.33 -2.01
CA GLN A 150 -1.38 -9.36 -1.44
C GLN A 150 -2.42 -10.08 -0.57
N PHE A 151 -2.65 -9.57 0.64
CA PHE A 151 -3.56 -10.21 1.60
C PHE A 151 -5.00 -10.31 1.04
N PRO A 152 -5.70 -11.46 1.21
CA PRO A 152 -6.95 -11.77 0.49
C PRO A 152 -8.19 -10.96 0.91
N GLU A 153 -8.06 -9.92 1.71
CA GLU A 153 -9.12 -8.94 1.98
C GLU A 153 -9.18 -7.79 0.96
N LYS A 154 -8.08 -7.56 0.21
CA LYS A 154 -8.00 -6.49 -0.81
C LYS A 154 -8.77 -6.91 -2.07
N VAL A 155 -9.28 -5.93 -2.83
CA VAL A 155 -10.27 -6.16 -3.89
C VAL A 155 -9.86 -7.21 -4.92
N ILE A 156 -8.66 -7.13 -5.50
CA ILE A 156 -8.23 -8.08 -6.53
C ILE A 156 -8.08 -9.50 -5.94
N PRO A 157 -7.28 -9.73 -4.87
CA PRO A 157 -7.18 -11.07 -4.30
C PRO A 157 -8.49 -11.58 -3.70
N LEU A 158 -9.34 -10.72 -3.13
CA LEU A 158 -10.67 -11.11 -2.64
C LEU A 158 -11.53 -11.66 -3.79
N PHE A 159 -11.58 -10.95 -4.91
CA PHE A 159 -12.38 -11.36 -6.07
C PHE A 159 -11.84 -12.65 -6.67
N VAL A 160 -10.53 -12.70 -6.91
CA VAL A 160 -9.87 -13.88 -7.48
C VAL A 160 -10.08 -15.13 -6.61
N THR A 161 -9.85 -15.01 -5.29
CA THR A 161 -10.02 -16.16 -4.38
C THR A 161 -11.49 -16.54 -4.19
N ASN A 162 -12.44 -15.59 -4.27
CA ASN A 162 -13.87 -15.92 -4.30
C ASN A 162 -14.24 -16.71 -5.55
N LEU A 163 -13.76 -16.31 -6.72
CA LEU A 163 -14.05 -16.99 -7.98
C LEU A 163 -13.43 -18.40 -8.02
N ILE A 164 -12.23 -18.59 -7.48
CA ILE A 164 -11.63 -19.94 -7.30
C ILE A 164 -12.52 -20.81 -6.40
N ASP A 165 -13.14 -20.23 -5.37
CA ASP A 165 -14.08 -20.92 -4.47
C ASP A 165 -15.50 -21.10 -5.07
N GLY A 166 -15.75 -20.65 -6.31
CA GLY A 166 -17.09 -20.68 -6.94
C GLY A 166 -18.08 -19.68 -6.33
N LYS A 167 -17.60 -18.66 -5.61
CA LYS A 167 -18.42 -17.62 -4.95
C LYS A 167 -18.52 -16.39 -5.84
N LYS A 168 -19.58 -15.59 -5.62
CA LYS A 168 -19.73 -14.28 -6.24
C LYS A 168 -18.73 -13.27 -5.68
N VAL A 169 -18.44 -12.24 -6.48
CA VAL A 169 -17.59 -11.11 -6.08
C VAL A 169 -18.43 -9.95 -5.54
N PRO A 170 -18.15 -9.45 -4.32
CA PRO A 170 -18.88 -8.33 -3.75
C PRO A 170 -18.39 -7.01 -4.37
N LEU A 171 -19.28 -6.28 -5.07
CA LEU A 171 -19.00 -4.98 -5.66
C LEU A 171 -19.74 -3.88 -4.92
N TYR A 172 -19.00 -2.93 -4.35
CA TYR A 172 -19.56 -1.80 -3.61
C TYR A 172 -20.34 -0.85 -4.51
N GLY A 173 -21.53 -0.44 -4.04
CA GLY A 173 -22.39 0.55 -4.68
C GLY A 173 -22.67 0.19 -6.14
N ASN A 174 -22.41 1.12 -7.06
CA ASN A 174 -22.57 0.92 -8.52
C ASN A 174 -21.26 0.57 -9.24
N GLY A 175 -20.16 0.45 -8.50
CA GLY A 175 -18.84 0.13 -9.03
C GLY A 175 -18.16 1.24 -9.85
N LYS A 176 -18.61 2.49 -9.72
CA LYS A 176 -18.11 3.62 -10.53
C LYS A 176 -16.89 4.34 -9.92
N ASN A 177 -16.44 3.91 -8.75
CA ASN A 177 -15.22 4.45 -8.14
C ASN A 177 -14.01 4.07 -8.99
N ILE A 178 -13.20 5.05 -9.35
CA ILE A 178 -12.05 4.90 -10.24
C ILE A 178 -10.75 4.82 -9.42
N ARG A 179 -9.89 3.88 -9.80
CA ARG A 179 -8.57 3.68 -9.16
C ARG A 179 -7.49 3.57 -10.23
N ASP A 180 -6.32 4.12 -9.95
CA ASP A 180 -5.09 3.85 -10.70
C ASP A 180 -4.42 2.59 -10.15
N TRP A 181 -4.08 1.65 -11.03
CA TRP A 181 -3.57 0.34 -10.66
C TRP A 181 -2.08 0.21 -10.92
N LEU A 182 -1.35 -0.13 -9.87
CA LEU A 182 0.11 -0.24 -9.87
C LEU A 182 0.54 -1.68 -9.49
N HIS A 183 1.29 -2.34 -10.36
CA HIS A 183 1.85 -3.64 -10.00
C HIS A 183 2.90 -3.50 -8.90
N VAL A 184 2.87 -4.38 -7.90
CA VAL A 184 3.73 -4.29 -6.71
C VAL A 184 5.23 -4.26 -7.05
N SER A 185 5.66 -4.94 -8.11
CA SER A 185 7.07 -4.90 -8.54
C SER A 185 7.48 -3.51 -9.03
N ASP A 186 6.62 -2.81 -9.77
CA ASP A 186 6.88 -1.43 -10.19
C ASP A 186 6.89 -0.46 -9.00
N HIS A 187 6.01 -0.70 -8.00
CA HIS A 187 6.04 0.06 -6.75
C HIS A 187 7.37 -0.13 -6.00
N CYS A 188 7.84 -1.38 -5.86
CA CYS A 188 9.13 -1.66 -5.23
C CYS A 188 10.28 -0.96 -5.96
N VAL A 189 10.26 -0.92 -7.31
CA VAL A 189 11.23 -0.16 -8.12
C VAL A 189 11.12 1.33 -7.81
N GLY A 190 9.90 1.89 -7.74
CA GLY A 190 9.67 3.30 -7.40
C GLY A 190 10.23 3.68 -6.04
N ILE A 191 9.99 2.86 -5.00
CA ILE A 191 10.54 3.06 -3.65
C ILE A 191 12.08 3.01 -3.68
N TYR A 192 12.66 2.03 -4.39
CA TYR A 192 14.11 1.91 -4.52
C TYR A 192 14.72 3.11 -5.26
N LEU A 193 14.09 3.59 -6.32
CA LEU A 193 14.54 4.78 -7.05
C LEU A 193 14.42 6.05 -6.19
N ALA A 194 13.40 6.17 -5.33
CA ALA A 194 13.31 7.26 -4.36
C ALA A 194 14.51 7.25 -3.39
N LEU A 195 14.99 6.07 -2.97
CA LEU A 195 16.24 5.96 -2.21
C LEU A 195 17.47 6.37 -3.03
N LYS A 196 17.57 5.91 -4.29
CA LYS A 196 18.79 6.08 -5.09
C LYS A 196 18.96 7.49 -5.65
N ASN A 197 17.87 8.07 -6.13
CA ASN A 197 17.89 9.30 -6.94
C ASN A 197 17.08 10.44 -6.30
N GLY A 198 16.24 10.14 -5.29
CA GLY A 198 15.40 11.14 -4.62
C GLY A 198 16.23 12.11 -3.78
N ARG A 199 15.66 13.28 -3.51
CA ARG A 199 16.26 14.33 -2.70
C ARG A 199 15.68 14.34 -1.28
N PRO A 200 16.47 14.70 -0.25
CA PRO A 200 15.97 14.86 1.10
C PRO A 200 14.79 15.86 1.18
N GLY A 201 13.78 15.50 1.94
CA GLY A 201 12.58 16.33 2.15
C GLY A 201 11.56 16.30 1.02
N GLU A 202 11.81 15.54 -0.06
CA GLU A 202 10.94 15.50 -1.22
C GLU A 202 9.88 14.39 -1.11
N ILE A 203 8.77 14.63 -1.79
CA ILE A 203 7.66 13.70 -1.98
C ILE A 203 7.67 13.28 -3.45
N TYR A 204 7.36 12.00 -3.71
CA TYR A 204 7.26 11.44 -5.07
C TYR A 204 6.00 10.60 -5.20
N ASN A 205 5.15 10.96 -6.17
CA ASN A 205 4.00 10.15 -6.56
C ASN A 205 4.46 8.95 -7.40
N ILE A 206 4.02 7.75 -7.03
CA ILE A 206 4.36 6.48 -7.69
C ILE A 206 3.06 5.82 -8.16
N GLY A 207 2.66 6.07 -9.39
CA GLY A 207 1.42 5.56 -9.99
C GLY A 207 1.69 4.57 -11.10
N GLY A 208 0.67 3.78 -11.43
CA GLY A 208 0.70 2.80 -12.51
C GLY A 208 0.27 3.37 -13.85
N GLY A 209 -0.50 4.46 -13.85
CA GLY A 209 -1.03 5.11 -15.05
C GLY A 209 -2.17 4.36 -15.72
N ARG A 210 -2.80 3.40 -15.04
CA ARG A 210 -3.96 2.65 -15.53
C ARG A 210 -5.17 2.85 -14.64
N GLU A 211 -6.00 3.81 -15.00
CA GLU A 211 -7.27 4.07 -14.31
C GLU A 211 -8.37 3.14 -14.82
N LEU A 212 -9.09 2.50 -13.89
CA LEU A 212 -10.27 1.68 -14.15
C LEU A 212 -11.33 1.97 -13.09
N ASP A 213 -12.60 1.98 -13.49
CA ASP A 213 -13.69 1.89 -12.52
C ASP A 213 -13.78 0.44 -11.96
N ASN A 214 -14.29 0.31 -10.74
CA ASN A 214 -14.36 -0.98 -10.07
C ASN A 214 -15.22 -2.01 -10.83
N LEU A 215 -16.23 -1.58 -11.59
CA LEU A 215 -17.05 -2.47 -12.42
C LEU A 215 -16.25 -2.97 -13.64
N GLU A 216 -15.44 -2.10 -14.26
CA GLU A 216 -14.55 -2.46 -15.37
C GLU A 216 -13.46 -3.44 -14.90
N LEU A 217 -12.82 -3.16 -13.76
CA LEU A 217 -11.91 -4.09 -13.10
C LEU A 217 -12.57 -5.46 -12.87
N THR A 218 -13.78 -5.44 -12.29
CA THR A 218 -14.54 -6.68 -12.00
C THR A 218 -14.79 -7.48 -13.27
N ARG A 219 -15.25 -6.83 -14.34
CA ARG A 219 -15.49 -7.49 -15.64
C ARG A 219 -14.21 -8.07 -16.23
N THR A 220 -13.09 -7.36 -16.08
CA THR A 220 -11.79 -7.84 -16.55
C THR A 220 -11.37 -9.10 -15.79
N ILE A 221 -11.55 -9.15 -14.47
CA ILE A 221 -11.29 -10.35 -13.67
C ILE A 221 -12.22 -11.49 -14.07
N LEU A 222 -13.54 -11.25 -14.18
CA LEU A 222 -14.51 -12.27 -14.55
C LEU A 222 -14.21 -12.91 -15.91
N LYS A 223 -13.75 -12.12 -16.88
CA LYS A 223 -13.35 -12.59 -18.21
C LYS A 223 -12.22 -13.63 -18.13
N GLU A 224 -11.25 -13.48 -17.26
CA GLU A 224 -10.16 -14.44 -17.06
C GLU A 224 -10.66 -15.78 -16.48
N PHE A 225 -11.83 -15.80 -15.84
CA PHE A 225 -12.50 -17.01 -15.34
C PHE A 225 -13.59 -17.54 -16.28
N ASN A 226 -13.81 -16.94 -17.45
CA ASN A 226 -14.91 -17.23 -18.37
C ASN A 226 -16.30 -17.11 -17.71
N LEU A 227 -16.48 -16.12 -16.83
CA LEU A 227 -17.71 -15.86 -16.08
C LEU A 227 -18.35 -14.52 -16.53
N GLY A 228 -19.67 -14.43 -16.37
CA GLY A 228 -20.47 -13.23 -16.68
C GLY A 228 -20.84 -12.40 -15.46
N GLN A 229 -21.71 -11.40 -15.71
CA GLN A 229 -22.15 -10.44 -14.67
C GLN A 229 -23.02 -11.09 -13.57
N GLU A 230 -23.58 -12.27 -13.78
CA GLU A 230 -24.30 -13.07 -12.78
C GLU A 230 -23.42 -13.45 -11.59
N SER A 231 -22.10 -13.39 -11.76
CA SER A 231 -21.10 -13.64 -10.71
C SER A 231 -20.82 -12.40 -9.85
N ILE A 232 -21.43 -11.25 -10.15
CA ILE A 232 -21.34 -10.04 -9.34
C ILE A 232 -22.46 -10.04 -8.31
N GLN A 233 -22.12 -9.68 -7.07
CA GLN A 233 -23.06 -9.35 -6.01
C GLN A 233 -22.87 -7.88 -5.65
N PHE A 234 -23.79 -7.02 -6.03
CA PHE A 234 -23.78 -5.64 -5.58
C PHE A 234 -24.08 -5.57 -4.07
N VAL A 235 -23.26 -4.84 -3.34
CA VAL A 235 -23.39 -4.65 -1.90
C VAL A 235 -23.49 -3.16 -1.57
N GLU A 236 -23.89 -2.83 -0.32
CA GLU A 236 -23.95 -1.45 0.15
C GLU A 236 -22.59 -0.75 -0.01
N ASP A 237 -22.63 0.52 -0.40
CA ASP A 237 -21.39 1.28 -0.62
C ASP A 237 -20.73 1.68 0.71
N ARG A 238 -19.43 1.86 0.67
CA ARG A 238 -18.61 2.28 1.80
C ARG A 238 -18.90 3.73 2.16
N LYS A 239 -18.91 4.06 3.45
CA LYS A 239 -18.96 5.44 3.93
C LYS A 239 -17.68 6.20 3.56
N GLY A 240 -17.80 7.41 3.06
CA GLY A 240 -16.65 8.22 2.66
C GLY A 240 -15.85 7.62 1.49
N HIS A 241 -16.52 6.89 0.60
CA HIS A 241 -15.88 6.23 -0.53
C HIS A 241 -15.50 7.24 -1.61
N ASP A 242 -14.22 7.53 -1.74
CA ASP A 242 -13.69 8.45 -2.74
C ASP A 242 -14.04 7.99 -4.16
N LEU A 243 -14.47 8.95 -5.00
CA LEU A 243 -14.90 8.66 -6.35
C LEU A 243 -13.73 8.29 -7.26
N ARG A 244 -12.66 9.08 -7.25
CA ARG A 244 -11.53 8.86 -8.16
C ARG A 244 -10.20 9.22 -7.50
N TYR A 245 -9.19 8.39 -7.76
CA TYR A 245 -7.79 8.64 -7.47
C TYR A 245 -7.00 8.69 -8.78
N SER A 246 -6.15 9.69 -8.92
CA SER A 246 -5.27 9.84 -10.08
C SER A 246 -4.01 10.60 -9.69
N LEU A 247 -2.85 10.01 -9.96
CA LEU A 247 -1.55 10.60 -9.66
C LEU A 247 -0.86 11.13 -10.92
N ASP A 248 -0.34 12.34 -10.85
CA ASP A 248 0.68 12.82 -11.77
C ASP A 248 2.06 12.31 -11.29
N ILE A 249 2.70 11.48 -12.11
CA ILE A 249 4.01 10.89 -11.82
C ILE A 249 5.17 11.62 -12.53
N SER A 250 4.91 12.77 -13.15
CA SER A 250 5.90 13.49 -13.97
C SER A 250 7.16 13.86 -13.18
N LYS A 251 7.04 14.17 -11.90
CA LYS A 251 8.18 14.44 -11.02
C LYS A 251 9.02 13.18 -10.80
N ALA A 252 8.40 12.04 -10.48
CA ALA A 252 9.10 10.78 -10.33
C ALA A 252 9.78 10.34 -11.63
N GLN A 253 9.13 10.54 -12.78
CA GLN A 253 9.75 10.27 -14.08
C GLN A 253 11.00 11.14 -14.30
N ARG A 254 10.90 12.44 -14.09
CA ARG A 254 11.95 13.39 -14.33
C ARG A 254 13.13 13.26 -13.36
N GLU A 255 12.85 13.11 -12.06
CA GLU A 255 13.86 13.17 -11.01
C GLU A 255 14.40 11.80 -10.60
N LEU A 256 13.55 10.77 -10.62
CA LEU A 256 13.94 9.42 -10.24
C LEU A 256 14.27 8.51 -11.43
N GLY A 257 13.82 8.86 -12.64
CA GLY A 257 13.81 7.96 -13.78
C GLY A 257 12.76 6.85 -13.65
N TYR A 258 11.74 7.05 -12.82
CA TYR A 258 10.67 6.07 -12.60
C TYR A 258 9.78 5.94 -13.83
N LYS A 259 9.47 4.70 -14.19
CA LYS A 259 8.47 4.37 -15.21
C LYS A 259 7.86 3.02 -14.85
N PRO A 260 6.52 2.89 -14.76
CA PRO A 260 5.90 1.58 -14.64
C PRO A 260 6.17 0.76 -15.92
N HIS A 261 6.54 -0.49 -15.77
CA HIS A 261 6.93 -1.38 -16.87
C HIS A 261 5.94 -2.53 -17.09
N ILE A 262 5.17 -2.87 -16.05
CA ILE A 262 4.23 -4.00 -16.11
C ILE A 262 2.89 -3.49 -16.61
N ASP A 263 2.53 -3.93 -17.82
CA ASP A 263 1.20 -3.70 -18.39
C ASP A 263 0.12 -4.31 -17.49
N PHE A 264 -1.00 -3.59 -17.28
CA PHE A 264 -2.04 -3.99 -16.33
C PHE A 264 -2.65 -5.34 -16.68
N GLU A 265 -3.02 -5.56 -17.94
CA GLU A 265 -3.67 -6.79 -18.40
C GLU A 265 -2.76 -8.02 -18.19
N SER A 266 -1.48 -7.90 -18.52
CA SER A 266 -0.49 -8.96 -18.33
C SER A 266 -0.16 -9.17 -16.85
N GLY A 267 -0.04 -8.10 -16.07
CA GLY A 267 0.16 -8.13 -14.63
C GLY A 267 -1.01 -8.75 -13.87
N LEU A 268 -2.25 -8.39 -14.25
CA LEU A 268 -3.46 -8.98 -13.66
C LEU A 268 -3.54 -10.48 -13.95
N LYS A 269 -3.30 -10.88 -15.19
CA LYS A 269 -3.31 -12.30 -15.60
C LYS A 269 -2.26 -13.11 -14.82
N SER A 270 -1.05 -12.59 -14.68
CA SER A 270 0.00 -13.23 -13.89
C SER A 270 -0.37 -13.32 -12.40
N THR A 271 -1.01 -12.28 -11.87
CA THR A 271 -1.52 -12.25 -10.49
C THR A 271 -2.59 -13.31 -10.27
N ILE A 272 -3.60 -13.40 -11.15
CA ILE A 272 -4.65 -14.43 -11.08
C ILE A 272 -4.03 -15.82 -11.08
N LYS A 273 -3.12 -16.08 -12.03
CA LYS A 273 -2.41 -17.36 -12.12
C LYS A 273 -1.66 -17.66 -10.82
N TRP A 274 -0.99 -16.67 -10.23
CA TRP A 274 -0.29 -16.86 -8.97
C TRP A 274 -1.25 -17.33 -7.85
N TYR A 275 -2.43 -16.72 -7.70
CA TYR A 275 -3.42 -17.14 -6.69
C TYR A 275 -3.95 -18.56 -6.96
N GLN A 276 -4.14 -18.95 -8.23
CA GLN A 276 -4.53 -20.31 -8.59
C GLN A 276 -3.46 -21.36 -8.24
N GLU A 277 -2.18 -20.99 -8.37
CA GLU A 277 -1.04 -21.88 -8.09
C GLU A 277 -0.62 -21.90 -6.62
N ASN A 278 -1.06 -20.92 -5.81
CA ASN A 278 -0.63 -20.73 -4.42
C ASN A 278 -1.80 -20.79 -3.42
N GLU A 279 -2.75 -21.70 -3.63
CA GLU A 279 -3.90 -21.86 -2.74
C GLU A 279 -3.50 -22.18 -1.29
N SER A 280 -2.46 -22.96 -1.08
CA SER A 280 -1.93 -23.29 0.24
C SER A 280 -1.42 -22.06 1.03
N TRP A 281 -1.05 -20.96 0.32
CA TRP A 281 -0.63 -19.73 0.94
C TRP A 281 -1.83 -18.88 1.40
N TRP A 282 -2.81 -18.65 0.52
CA TRP A 282 -3.89 -17.71 0.82
C TRP A 282 -5.10 -18.31 1.53
N ARG A 283 -5.38 -19.62 1.41
CA ARG A 283 -6.54 -20.23 2.06
C ARG A 283 -6.54 -20.07 3.57
N PRO A 284 -5.47 -20.38 4.30
CA PRO A 284 -5.44 -20.18 5.75
C PRO A 284 -5.63 -18.71 6.15
N LEU A 285 -5.08 -17.77 5.36
CA LEU A 285 -5.20 -16.34 5.61
C LEU A 285 -6.65 -15.87 5.40
N LYS A 286 -7.32 -16.35 4.35
CA LYS A 286 -8.72 -16.04 4.05
C LYS A 286 -9.68 -16.62 5.10
N GLU A 287 -9.45 -17.85 5.55
CA GLU A 287 -10.23 -18.50 6.60
C GLU A 287 -10.09 -17.77 7.94
N GLY A 288 -8.94 -17.18 8.23
CA GLY A 288 -8.71 -16.33 9.40
C GLY A 288 -9.56 -15.06 9.44
N LEU A 289 -10.00 -14.56 8.27
CA LEU A 289 -10.87 -13.37 8.16
C LEU A 289 -12.34 -13.64 8.57
N THR A 290 -12.76 -14.90 8.55
CA THR A 290 -14.16 -15.30 8.82
C THR A 290 -14.40 -15.72 10.28
N LYS A 291 -13.36 -15.68 11.11
CA LYS A 291 -13.42 -15.94 12.55
C LYS A 291 -13.43 -14.64 13.33
#